data_38d4cd595c27ce29a8d804b900428b63
#
_entry.id   38d4cd595c27ce29a8d804b900428b63
#
_cell.length_a   1.000
_cell.length_b   1.000
_cell.length_c   1.000
_cell.angle_alpha   90.00
_cell.angle_beta   90.00
_cell.angle_gamma   90.00
#
_symmetry.space_group_name_H-M   'P 1'
#
loop_
_entity.id
_entity.type
_entity.pdbx_description
1 polymer ?
#
loop_
_entity_poly.entity_id
_entity_poly.type
_entity_poly.pdbx_seq_one_letter_code
_entity_poly.pdbx_strand_id
1 'polypeptide(L)'
;MNKQELYRRIEEMPYNHGIFIDTVKLSRRWLLGSISRLEEPTYDGIPALIDKINKWAISHGLDKGNPKVEWMKVTEEVGEIRDVFLKPHDFADPEWSLKDAIGDSIVTLIVLCLQLGYDIEECLTIAYNDIKDRQGVMIDDNFIKTKPQNDSMGTV
;
A
#
# COMPACT_ATOMS: atom_id res chain seq x y z
N MET A 1 24.04 4.10 -22.35
CA MET A 1 23.69 5.32 -21.58
C MET A 1 23.45 4.87 -20.17
N ASN A 2 24.18 5.42 -19.22
CA ASN A 2 23.97 5.10 -17.81
C ASN A 2 22.81 5.91 -17.22
N LYS A 3 22.34 5.54 -16.01
CA LYS A 3 21.22 6.15 -15.35
C LYS A 3 21.40 7.65 -15.10
N GLN A 4 22.59 8.06 -14.66
CA GLN A 4 22.90 9.48 -14.39
C GLN A 4 22.81 10.34 -15.66
N GLU A 5 23.31 9.83 -16.78
CA GLU A 5 23.21 10.50 -18.08
C GLU A 5 21.74 10.60 -18.55
N LEU A 6 20.94 9.57 -18.30
CA LEU A 6 19.51 9.60 -18.62
C LEU A 6 18.77 10.65 -17.76
N TYR A 7 19.04 10.70 -16.45
CA TYR A 7 18.51 11.72 -15.54
C TYR A 7 18.82 13.13 -16.04
N ARG A 8 20.11 13.40 -16.30
CA ARG A 8 20.57 14.70 -16.79
C ARG A 8 19.82 15.13 -18.05
N ARG A 9 19.69 14.24 -19.03
CA ARG A 9 18.99 14.54 -20.28
C ARG A 9 17.50 14.85 -20.07
N ILE A 10 16.85 14.16 -19.14
CA ILE A 10 15.43 14.40 -18.84
C ILE A 10 15.25 15.71 -18.07
N GLU A 11 16.18 16.06 -17.17
CA GLU A 11 16.16 17.32 -16.43
C GLU A 11 16.42 18.53 -17.32
N GLU A 12 17.28 18.39 -18.33
CA GLU A 12 17.57 19.42 -19.33
C GLU A 12 16.46 19.60 -20.36
N MET A 13 15.44 18.71 -20.41
CA MET A 13 14.32 18.84 -21.33
C MET A 13 13.43 20.02 -20.95
N PRO A 14 13.00 20.86 -21.94
CA PRO A 14 12.00 21.91 -21.68
C PRO A 14 10.76 21.33 -21.02
N TYR A 15 10.19 22.08 -20.07
CA TYR A 15 9.08 21.62 -19.22
C TYR A 15 7.87 21.07 -20.01
N ASN A 16 7.66 21.56 -21.22
CA ASN A 16 6.57 21.15 -22.10
C ASN A 16 6.97 20.09 -23.14
N HIS A 17 8.19 19.57 -23.09
CA HIS A 17 8.62 18.51 -24.01
C HIS A 17 8.22 17.15 -23.42
N GLY A 18 7.60 16.33 -24.25
CA GLY A 18 7.34 14.92 -23.97
C GLY A 18 8.07 14.06 -24.98
N ILE A 19 8.47 12.87 -24.56
CA ILE A 19 8.99 11.84 -25.45
C ILE A 19 7.81 11.02 -25.95
N PHE A 20 7.74 10.82 -27.27
CA PHE A 20 6.80 9.89 -27.85
C PHE A 20 7.45 8.49 -27.89
N ILE A 21 6.79 7.53 -27.25
CA ILE A 21 7.10 6.11 -27.39
C ILE A 21 5.87 5.50 -28.03
N ASP A 22 6.03 5.04 -29.27
CA ASP A 22 4.93 4.66 -30.15
C ASP A 22 3.90 5.79 -30.31
N THR A 23 2.75 5.70 -29.66
CA THR A 23 1.67 6.68 -29.71
C THR A 23 1.45 7.45 -28.42
N VAL A 24 2.27 7.20 -27.37
CA VAL A 24 2.09 7.77 -26.03
C VAL A 24 3.13 8.85 -25.77
N LYS A 25 2.66 10.08 -25.46
CA LYS A 25 3.51 11.17 -25.00
C LYS A 25 3.74 11.05 -23.49
N LEU A 26 4.97 10.71 -23.10
CA LEU A 26 5.37 10.61 -21.71
C LEU A 26 5.83 11.97 -21.19
N SER A 27 5.30 12.42 -20.07
CA SER A 27 5.74 13.65 -19.43
C SER A 27 7.11 13.48 -18.77
N ARG A 28 7.88 14.58 -18.71
CA ARG A 28 9.15 14.63 -17.97
C ARG A 28 9.01 14.10 -16.53
N ARG A 29 7.94 14.48 -15.84
CA ARG A 29 7.66 14.05 -14.45
C ARG A 29 7.49 12.53 -14.36
N TRP A 30 6.78 11.92 -15.30
CA TRP A 30 6.59 10.48 -15.35
C TRP A 30 7.92 9.75 -15.59
N LEU A 31 8.75 10.25 -16.52
CA LEU A 31 10.06 9.67 -16.83
C LEU A 31 11.00 9.71 -15.62
N LEU A 32 11.09 10.84 -14.92
CA LEU A 32 11.89 10.96 -13.70
C LEU A 32 11.42 10.01 -12.61
N GLY A 33 10.12 9.91 -12.38
CA GLY A 33 9.53 8.96 -11.44
C GLY A 33 9.80 7.49 -11.81
N SER A 34 9.78 7.17 -13.11
CA SER A 34 10.09 5.81 -13.58
C SER A 34 11.55 5.43 -13.39
N ILE A 35 12.48 6.39 -13.61
CA ILE A 35 13.92 6.15 -13.40
C ILE A 35 14.25 6.01 -11.93
N SER A 36 13.64 6.80 -11.03
CA SER A 36 13.83 6.65 -9.58
C SER A 36 13.45 5.27 -9.06
N ARG A 37 12.45 4.64 -9.68
CA ARG A 37 12.04 3.26 -9.38
C ARG A 37 13.02 2.17 -9.87
N LEU A 38 13.99 2.53 -10.72
CA LEU A 38 15.05 1.59 -11.16
C LEU A 38 16.18 1.41 -10.13
N GLU A 39 16.16 2.17 -9.03
CA GLU A 39 17.05 1.90 -7.89
C GLU A 39 16.50 0.70 -7.14
N GLU A 40 17.39 -0.25 -6.79
CA GLU A 40 17.03 -1.32 -5.86
C GLU A 40 16.51 -0.66 -4.57
N PRO A 41 15.25 -0.87 -4.20
CA PRO A 41 14.71 -0.23 -3.02
C PRO A 41 15.46 -0.75 -1.80
N THR A 42 16.13 0.13 -1.07
CA THR A 42 16.63 -0.18 0.27
C THR A 42 15.44 -0.11 1.22
N TYR A 43 14.97 -1.28 1.68
CA TYR A 43 13.85 -1.33 2.61
C TYR A 43 14.33 -1.15 4.05
N ASP A 44 13.77 -0.19 4.77
CA ASP A 44 14.02 0.03 6.22
C ASP A 44 13.32 -1.04 7.02
N GLY A 45 12.78 -2.03 6.79
CA GLY A 45 11.96 -2.93 7.60
C GLY A 45 10.69 -2.30 8.19
N ILE A 46 9.69 -3.11 8.41
CA ILE A 46 8.35 -2.64 8.81
C ILE A 46 8.36 -1.80 10.11
N PRO A 47 9.03 -2.20 11.20
CA PRO A 47 9.02 -1.40 12.44
C PRO A 47 9.62 0.01 12.25
N ALA A 48 10.70 0.12 11.46
CA ALA A 48 11.33 1.40 11.18
C ALA A 48 10.45 2.30 10.29
N LEU A 49 9.68 1.73 9.37
CA LEU A 49 8.71 2.48 8.56
C LEU A 49 7.55 2.96 9.42
N ILE A 50 7.01 2.13 10.32
CA ILE A 50 5.95 2.53 11.27
C ILE A 50 6.42 3.72 12.11
N ASP A 51 7.65 3.65 12.67
CA ASP A 51 8.22 4.76 13.45
C ASP A 51 8.36 6.06 12.62
N LYS A 52 8.80 5.97 11.37
CA LYS A 52 8.88 7.12 10.46
C LYS A 52 7.51 7.72 10.17
N ILE A 53 6.50 6.89 9.91
CA ILE A 53 5.13 7.34 9.64
C ILE A 53 4.56 8.03 10.88
N ASN A 54 4.72 7.44 12.08
CA ASN A 54 4.27 8.04 13.33
C ASN A 54 4.92 9.41 13.59
N LYS A 55 6.25 9.51 13.41
CA LYS A 55 6.97 10.79 13.55
C LYS A 55 6.48 11.84 12.56
N TRP A 56 6.26 11.44 11.31
CA TRP A 56 5.70 12.32 10.29
C TRP A 56 4.28 12.78 10.66
N ALA A 57 3.41 11.86 11.06
CA ALA A 57 2.04 12.18 11.47
C ALA A 57 2.00 13.15 12.67
N ILE A 58 2.83 12.92 13.70
CA ILE A 58 2.95 13.80 14.85
C ILE A 58 3.45 15.19 14.44
N SER A 59 4.47 15.26 13.58
CA SER A 59 5.01 16.55 13.12
C SER A 59 4.00 17.40 12.34
N HIS A 60 2.98 16.77 11.77
CA HIS A 60 1.87 17.43 11.07
C HIS A 60 0.60 17.57 11.92
N GLY A 61 0.63 17.15 13.19
CA GLY A 61 -0.50 17.24 14.12
C GLY A 61 -1.63 16.24 13.86
N LEU A 62 -1.39 15.22 13.03
CA LEU A 62 -2.40 14.20 12.71
C LEU A 62 -2.75 13.32 13.92
N ASP A 63 -1.84 13.18 14.87
CA ASP A 63 -2.06 12.48 16.16
C ASP A 63 -3.22 13.07 16.97
N LYS A 64 -3.57 14.34 16.74
CA LYS A 64 -4.67 15.06 17.39
C LYS A 64 -5.94 15.07 16.56
N GLY A 65 -5.93 14.40 15.42
CA GLY A 65 -7.06 14.32 14.50
C GLY A 65 -8.24 13.55 15.11
N ASN A 66 -9.38 13.63 14.42
CA ASN A 66 -10.57 12.89 14.81
C ASN A 66 -10.56 11.50 14.15
N PRO A 67 -10.49 10.40 14.90
CA PRO A 67 -10.45 9.04 14.33
C PRO A 67 -11.63 8.71 13.40
N LYS A 68 -12.80 9.35 13.60
CA LYS A 68 -13.96 9.17 12.74
C LYS A 68 -13.77 9.82 11.36
N VAL A 69 -12.92 10.86 11.29
CA VAL A 69 -12.55 11.47 10.00
C VAL A 69 -11.46 10.64 9.33
N GLU A 70 -10.49 10.18 10.10
CA GLU A 70 -9.42 9.30 9.61
C GLU A 70 -9.96 8.00 9.03
N TRP A 71 -10.98 7.42 9.66
CA TRP A 71 -11.69 6.27 9.11
C TRP A 71 -12.22 6.50 7.68
N MET A 72 -12.67 7.73 7.36
CA MET A 72 -13.11 8.06 6.00
C MET A 72 -11.93 8.04 5.02
N LYS A 73 -10.75 8.48 5.46
CA LYS A 73 -9.51 8.38 4.66
C LYS A 73 -9.14 6.93 4.38
N VAL A 74 -9.17 6.07 5.39
CA VAL A 74 -8.95 4.61 5.17
C VAL A 74 -9.86 4.06 4.08
N THR A 75 -11.14 4.44 4.07
CA THR A 75 -12.08 3.96 3.04
C THR A 75 -11.82 4.56 1.65
N GLU A 76 -11.30 5.78 1.57
CA GLU A 76 -10.88 6.43 0.34
C GLU A 76 -9.71 5.66 -0.29
N GLU A 77 -8.63 5.43 0.47
CA GLU A 77 -7.43 4.73 0.00
C GLU A 77 -7.71 3.27 -0.42
N VAL A 78 -8.54 2.56 0.36
CA VAL A 78 -9.01 1.22 -0.05
C VAL A 78 -9.85 1.28 -1.33
N GLY A 79 -10.60 2.38 -1.54
CA GLY A 79 -11.32 2.64 -2.78
C GLY A 79 -10.39 2.80 -3.98
N GLU A 80 -9.22 3.41 -3.82
CA GLU A 80 -8.22 3.55 -4.89
C GLU A 80 -7.66 2.20 -5.34
N ILE A 81 -7.42 1.26 -4.41
CA ILE A 81 -7.04 -0.12 -4.77
C ILE A 81 -8.08 -0.72 -5.73
N ARG A 82 -9.36 -0.59 -5.39
CA ARG A 82 -10.46 -1.07 -6.24
C ARG A 82 -10.43 -0.41 -7.62
N ASP A 83 -10.21 0.89 -7.68
CA ASP A 83 -10.28 1.65 -8.93
C ASP A 83 -9.15 1.24 -9.89
N VAL A 84 -7.96 0.94 -9.39
CA VAL A 84 -6.86 0.38 -10.21
C VAL A 84 -7.26 -0.99 -10.79
N PHE A 85 -7.92 -1.87 -10.02
CA PHE A 85 -8.38 -3.16 -10.52
C PHE A 85 -9.50 -3.03 -11.56
N LEU A 86 -10.44 -2.12 -11.35
CA LEU A 86 -11.60 -1.98 -12.24
C LEU A 86 -11.29 -1.19 -13.51
N LYS A 87 -10.34 -0.25 -13.43
CA LYS A 87 -10.04 0.68 -14.51
C LYS A 87 -8.54 0.85 -14.74
N PRO A 88 -7.78 -0.24 -14.95
CA PRO A 88 -6.33 -0.16 -15.07
C PRO A 88 -5.86 0.77 -16.20
N HIS A 89 -6.69 0.97 -17.22
CA HIS A 89 -6.36 1.85 -18.36
C HIS A 89 -6.41 3.35 -18.03
N ASP A 90 -7.01 3.74 -16.89
CA ASP A 90 -7.04 5.14 -16.44
C ASP A 90 -5.71 5.54 -15.78
N PHE A 91 -4.82 4.59 -15.51
CA PHE A 91 -3.53 4.78 -14.83
C PHE A 91 -2.36 4.65 -15.81
N ALA A 92 -1.40 5.56 -15.74
CA ALA A 92 -0.20 5.52 -16.58
C ALA A 92 0.71 4.31 -16.24
N ASP A 93 0.71 3.88 -14.99
CA ASP A 93 1.42 2.72 -14.46
C ASP A 93 0.55 2.03 -13.40
N PRO A 94 -0.32 1.10 -13.82
CA PRO A 94 -1.26 0.44 -12.90
C PRO A 94 -0.56 -0.36 -11.80
N GLU A 95 0.60 -0.96 -12.08
CA GLU A 95 1.36 -1.72 -11.08
C GLU A 95 1.90 -0.80 -9.98
N TRP A 96 2.46 0.34 -10.35
CA TRP A 96 2.92 1.33 -9.39
C TRP A 96 1.75 1.92 -8.61
N SER A 97 0.67 2.30 -9.28
CA SER A 97 -0.52 2.87 -8.65
C SER A 97 -1.14 1.91 -7.63
N LEU A 98 -1.14 0.61 -7.93
CA LEU A 98 -1.63 -0.41 -6.99
C LEU A 98 -0.72 -0.52 -5.75
N LYS A 99 0.60 -0.48 -5.93
CA LYS A 99 1.55 -0.49 -4.80
C LYS A 99 1.41 0.75 -3.93
N ASP A 100 1.21 1.91 -4.54
CA ASP A 100 0.99 3.19 -3.89
C ASP A 100 -0.30 3.15 -3.05
N ALA A 101 -1.42 2.81 -3.65
CA ALA A 101 -2.72 2.72 -2.97
C ALA A 101 -2.73 1.69 -1.81
N ILE A 102 -2.03 0.56 -1.94
CA ILE A 102 -1.83 -0.39 -0.84
C ILE A 102 -1.01 0.26 0.28
N GLY A 103 0.06 0.96 -0.08
CA GLY A 103 0.90 1.69 0.87
C GLY A 103 0.12 2.74 1.65
N ASP A 104 -0.66 3.57 0.95
CA ASP A 104 -1.48 4.63 1.53
C ASP A 104 -2.59 4.08 2.44
N SER A 105 -3.20 2.96 2.06
CA SER A 105 -4.13 2.24 2.95
C SER A 105 -3.47 1.82 4.27
N ILE A 106 -2.22 1.37 4.25
CA ILE A 106 -1.48 0.99 5.46
C ILE A 106 -1.09 2.24 6.26
N VAL A 107 -0.64 3.31 5.61
CA VAL A 107 -0.29 4.59 6.26
C VAL A 107 -1.51 5.15 7.00
N THR A 108 -2.68 5.22 6.36
CA THR A 108 -3.90 5.72 7.00
C THR A 108 -4.35 4.86 8.18
N LEU A 109 -4.19 3.52 8.11
CA LEU A 109 -4.42 2.63 9.23
C LEU A 109 -3.45 2.87 10.40
N ILE A 110 -2.17 3.12 10.14
CA ILE A 110 -1.18 3.46 11.17
C ILE A 110 -1.56 4.79 11.85
N VAL A 111 -1.95 5.80 11.07
CA VAL A 111 -2.41 7.11 11.60
C VAL A 111 -3.68 6.94 12.42
N LEU A 112 -4.63 6.13 11.98
CA LEU A 112 -5.84 5.80 12.75
C LEU A 112 -5.50 5.15 14.09
N CYS A 113 -4.57 4.18 14.11
CA CYS A 113 -4.09 3.56 15.35
C CYS A 113 -3.46 4.61 16.26
N LEU A 114 -2.61 5.48 15.73
CA LEU A 114 -1.98 6.57 16.49
C LEU A 114 -3.02 7.48 17.15
N GLN A 115 -4.07 7.89 16.44
CA GLN A 115 -5.17 8.72 16.94
C GLN A 115 -5.99 8.02 18.03
N LEU A 116 -6.12 6.70 17.95
CA LEU A 116 -6.83 5.88 18.94
C LEU A 116 -5.96 5.49 20.16
N GLY A 117 -4.65 5.78 20.10
CA GLY A 117 -3.70 5.33 21.12
C GLY A 117 -3.43 3.82 21.06
N TYR A 118 -3.58 3.19 19.92
CA TYR A 118 -3.33 1.77 19.69
C TYR A 118 -1.96 1.56 19.05
N ASP A 119 -1.35 0.42 19.34
CA ASP A 119 -0.17 -0.06 18.65
C ASP A 119 -0.58 -0.91 17.45
N ILE A 120 -0.14 -0.56 16.25
CA ILE A 120 -0.46 -1.31 15.02
C ILE A 120 0.15 -2.72 15.04
N GLU A 121 1.31 -2.93 15.69
CA GLU A 121 1.91 -4.26 15.83
C GLU A 121 1.08 -5.14 16.78
N GLU A 122 0.52 -4.56 17.84
CA GLU A 122 -0.45 -5.24 18.70
C GLU A 122 -1.70 -5.64 17.93
N CYS A 123 -2.28 -4.72 17.15
CA CYS A 123 -3.45 -4.99 16.32
C CYS A 123 -3.19 -6.15 15.34
N LEU A 124 -2.04 -6.16 14.67
CA LEU A 124 -1.64 -7.23 13.77
C LEU A 124 -1.42 -8.55 14.51
N THR A 125 -0.83 -8.51 15.71
CA THR A 125 -0.62 -9.69 16.55
C THR A 125 -1.93 -10.34 16.96
N ILE A 126 -2.91 -9.53 17.37
CA ILE A 126 -4.26 -10.01 17.71
C ILE A 126 -4.89 -10.69 16.49
N ALA A 127 -4.88 -10.03 15.34
CA ALA A 127 -5.44 -10.57 14.11
C ALA A 127 -4.74 -11.87 13.66
N TYR A 128 -3.40 -11.92 13.74
CA TYR A 128 -2.64 -13.12 13.40
C TYR A 128 -2.98 -14.28 14.35
N ASN A 129 -3.05 -14.04 15.65
CA ASN A 129 -3.41 -15.06 16.61
C ASN A 129 -4.81 -15.62 16.39
N ASP A 130 -5.74 -14.83 15.85
CA ASP A 130 -7.07 -15.29 15.48
C ASP A 130 -7.06 -16.18 14.21
N ILE A 131 -6.11 -15.97 13.30
CA ILE A 131 -6.10 -16.69 12.01
C ILE A 131 -5.11 -17.87 11.94
N LYS A 132 -4.03 -17.86 12.74
CA LYS A 132 -2.90 -18.81 12.60
C LYS A 132 -3.29 -20.29 12.64
N ASP A 133 -4.32 -20.61 13.40
CA ASP A 133 -4.78 -22.00 13.58
C ASP A 133 -6.07 -22.30 12.77
N ARG A 134 -6.49 -21.39 11.88
CA ARG A 134 -7.68 -21.60 11.07
C ARG A 134 -7.48 -22.74 10.08
N GLN A 135 -8.40 -23.69 10.11
CA GLN A 135 -8.51 -24.74 9.10
C GLN A 135 -9.45 -24.30 7.99
N GLY A 136 -9.12 -24.64 6.75
CA GLY A 136 -9.95 -24.28 5.59
C GLY A 136 -9.41 -24.88 4.29
N VAL A 137 -10.18 -24.71 3.23
CA VAL A 137 -9.82 -25.12 1.87
C VAL A 137 -10.07 -23.98 0.91
N MET A 138 -9.28 -23.94 -0.17
CA MET A 138 -9.51 -23.00 -1.28
C MET A 138 -10.57 -23.57 -2.22
N ILE A 139 -11.64 -22.83 -2.45
CA ILE A 139 -12.71 -23.13 -3.43
C ILE A 139 -12.96 -21.87 -4.23
N ASP A 140 -12.82 -21.94 -5.57
CA ASP A 140 -13.00 -20.81 -6.49
C ASP A 140 -12.29 -19.54 -6.00
N ASP A 141 -10.98 -19.67 -5.73
CA ASP A 141 -10.08 -18.61 -5.22
C ASP A 141 -10.48 -18.01 -3.85
N ASN A 142 -11.46 -18.60 -3.15
CA ASN A 142 -11.89 -18.18 -1.82
C ASN A 142 -11.46 -19.19 -0.75
N PHE A 143 -10.92 -18.69 0.37
CA PHE A 143 -10.63 -19.53 1.53
C PHE A 143 -11.90 -19.77 2.35
N ILE A 144 -12.41 -21.01 2.28
CA ILE A 144 -13.61 -21.44 3.03
C ILE A 144 -13.17 -22.12 4.32
N LYS A 145 -13.57 -21.52 5.47
CA LYS A 145 -13.28 -22.10 6.78
C LYS A 145 -13.99 -23.44 6.94
N THR A 146 -13.25 -24.49 7.32
CA THR A 146 -13.83 -25.75 7.77
C THR A 146 -14.08 -25.66 9.28
N LYS A 147 -15.24 -26.18 9.74
CA LYS A 147 -15.46 -26.33 11.18
C LYS A 147 -14.52 -27.41 11.71
N PRO A 148 -13.95 -27.24 12.92
CA PRO A 148 -13.24 -28.35 13.57
C PRO A 148 -14.20 -29.53 13.65
N GLN A 149 -13.78 -30.70 13.18
CA GLN A 149 -14.51 -31.93 13.41
C GLN A 149 -14.51 -32.16 14.93
N ASN A 150 -15.62 -31.94 15.59
CA ASN A 150 -15.83 -32.46 16.93
C ASN A 150 -15.86 -33.98 16.77
N ASP A 151 -14.75 -34.65 17.05
CA ASP A 151 -14.73 -36.07 17.34
C ASP A 151 -15.57 -36.29 18.61
N SER A 152 -16.86 -36.38 18.42
CA SER A 152 -17.75 -36.99 19.39
C SER A 152 -17.46 -38.49 19.34
N MET A 153 -16.39 -38.92 19.99
CA MET A 153 -16.26 -40.31 20.42
C MET A 153 -17.40 -40.56 21.40
N GLY A 154 -18.48 -41.11 20.86
CA GLY A 154 -19.44 -41.80 21.66
C GLY A 154 -18.76 -43.00 22.32
N THR A 155 -18.56 -42.91 23.60
CA THR A 155 -18.33 -44.10 24.44
C THR A 155 -19.67 -44.72 24.70
N VAL A 156 -19.80 -45.93 24.20
CA VAL A 156 -20.83 -46.93 24.59
C VAL A 156 -20.47 -47.49 25.94
#